data_3b1b890421ce35447d90e2d11f6c9426
#
_entry.id   3b1b890421ce35447d90e2d11f6c9426
#
_cell.length_a   1.000
_cell.length_b   1.000
_cell.length_c   1.000
_cell.angle_alpha   90.00
_cell.angle_beta   90.00
_cell.angle_gamma   90.00
#
_symmetry.space_group_name_H-M   'P 1'
#
loop_
_entity.id
_entity.type
_entity.pdbx_description
1 polymer ?
#
loop_
_entity_poly.entity_id
_entity_poly.type
_entity_poly.pdbx_seq_one_letter_code
_entity_poly.pdbx_strand_id
1 'polypeptide(L)'
;MVSKYHLLIAIIFVTLLVDNAYATEPIMITISDTMDKIIFDGKWTHQTEWKRSSLNTLSYDNGTMIQLRTAHQDNFIYVFVDAVSDIHLDKGIDRTVVCFDTNNDKSLLPDSNDYCFVVTLDEREPFVLQGGSLESDDHFKKIANPDGFIGISSASDENDRYSKIPHTSYEFRIPTNLVGRSDIYGFYLGVYDGHSDKIYSWPQDLISDSILDVPATNTWGELVSPDKSLPEFEWPMLAILVAFSLSVYLTKFRYR
;
A
#
# COMPACT_ATOMS: atom_id res chain seq x y z
N MET A 1 32.84 -27.91 34.19
CA MET A 1 32.84 -28.50 32.84
C MET A 1 31.39 -28.63 32.41
N VAL A 2 30.84 -27.62 31.75
CA VAL A 2 29.44 -27.64 31.27
C VAL A 2 29.38 -28.64 30.11
N SER A 3 28.56 -29.69 30.26
CA SER A 3 28.42 -30.75 29.25
C SER A 3 28.05 -30.13 27.89
N LYS A 4 28.70 -30.54 26.82
CA LYS A 4 28.40 -30.13 25.43
C LYS A 4 26.91 -30.34 25.05
N TYR A 5 26.23 -31.24 25.74
CA TYR A 5 24.80 -31.53 25.57
C TYR A 5 23.89 -30.41 26.10
N HIS A 6 24.30 -29.68 27.16
CA HIS A 6 23.50 -28.55 27.68
C HIS A 6 23.53 -27.36 26.72
N LEU A 7 24.65 -27.15 26.04
CA LEU A 7 24.78 -26.10 25.02
C LEU A 7 23.91 -26.43 23.79
N LEU A 8 23.88 -27.68 23.36
CA LEU A 8 23.09 -28.14 22.22
C LEU A 8 21.58 -28.04 22.49
N ILE A 9 21.14 -28.40 23.70
CA ILE A 9 19.73 -28.28 24.13
C ILE A 9 19.32 -26.80 24.22
N ALA A 10 20.19 -25.91 24.71
CA ALA A 10 19.91 -24.47 24.75
C ALA A 10 19.75 -23.87 23.35
N ILE A 11 20.56 -24.29 22.38
CA ILE A 11 20.47 -23.83 20.99
C ILE A 11 19.16 -24.32 20.35
N ILE A 12 18.77 -25.57 20.58
CA ILE A 12 17.50 -26.12 20.06
C ILE A 12 16.29 -25.41 20.68
N PHE A 13 16.36 -25.04 21.97
CA PHE A 13 15.26 -24.34 22.64
C PHE A 13 15.12 -22.89 22.14
N VAL A 14 16.21 -22.22 21.82
CA VAL A 14 16.18 -20.85 21.26
C VAL A 14 15.60 -20.85 19.84
N THR A 15 15.84 -21.88 19.04
CA THR A 15 15.29 -21.98 17.68
C THR A 15 13.79 -22.34 17.66
N LEU A 16 13.24 -22.89 18.75
CA LEU A 16 11.81 -23.21 18.87
C LEU A 16 10.96 -22.02 19.38
N LEU A 17 11.61 -20.94 19.84
CA LEU A 17 10.93 -19.72 20.30
C LEU A 17 10.90 -18.60 19.24
N VAL A 18 11.22 -18.90 18.00
CA VAL A 18 10.92 -17.98 16.90
C VAL A 18 9.42 -18.11 16.64
N ASP A 19 8.65 -17.28 17.32
CA ASP A 19 7.27 -17.03 16.92
C ASP A 19 7.33 -16.61 15.45
N ASN A 20 6.69 -17.38 14.57
CA ASN A 20 6.40 -16.92 13.23
C ASN A 20 5.42 -15.76 13.38
N ALA A 21 5.94 -14.55 13.54
CA ALA A 21 5.17 -13.36 13.27
C ALA A 21 4.76 -13.48 11.80
N TYR A 22 3.50 -13.81 11.54
CA TYR A 22 2.92 -13.72 10.21
C TYR A 22 2.87 -12.24 9.84
N ALA A 23 3.99 -11.73 9.37
CA ALA A 23 4.01 -10.43 8.73
C ALA A 23 3.18 -10.58 7.45
N THR A 24 2.17 -9.72 7.30
CA THR A 24 1.43 -9.63 6.04
C THR A 24 2.43 -9.38 4.90
N GLU A 25 2.32 -10.14 3.81
CA GLU A 25 3.20 -9.90 2.65
C GLU A 25 3.04 -8.45 2.16
N PRO A 26 4.15 -7.71 1.98
CA PRO A 26 4.07 -6.32 1.58
C PRO A 26 3.47 -6.18 0.17
N ILE A 27 2.71 -5.12 -0.02
CA ILE A 27 2.22 -4.70 -1.33
C ILE A 27 3.30 -3.89 -2.03
N MET A 28 3.49 -4.13 -3.33
CA MET A 28 4.46 -3.38 -4.13
C MET A 28 3.78 -2.22 -4.85
N ILE A 29 4.35 -1.03 -4.76
CA ILE A 29 3.98 0.10 -5.61
C ILE A 29 4.92 0.18 -6.81
N THR A 30 4.36 0.36 -8.00
CA THR A 30 5.16 0.49 -9.22
C THR A 30 5.68 1.90 -9.41
N ILE A 31 6.95 2.05 -9.79
CA ILE A 31 7.45 3.28 -10.40
C ILE A 31 6.82 3.41 -11.77
N SER A 32 6.23 4.53 -12.03
CA SER A 32 5.71 4.76 -13.35
C SER A 32 5.86 6.20 -13.81
N ASP A 33 6.98 6.47 -14.46
CA ASP A 33 7.08 7.65 -15.33
C ASP A 33 6.38 7.43 -16.69
N THR A 34 5.71 6.28 -16.85
CA THR A 34 5.22 5.80 -18.15
C THR A 34 3.79 5.30 -18.12
N MET A 35 3.01 5.61 -17.08
CA MET A 35 1.57 5.32 -17.11
C MET A 35 0.90 6.15 -18.21
N ASP A 36 -0.07 5.54 -18.88
CA ASP A 36 -0.96 6.30 -19.75
C ASP A 36 -1.74 7.34 -18.94
N LYS A 37 -2.26 8.34 -19.60
CA LYS A 37 -3.03 9.38 -18.93
C LYS A 37 -4.24 8.77 -18.24
N ILE A 38 -4.30 8.90 -16.92
CA ILE A 38 -5.48 8.50 -16.12
C ILE A 38 -6.59 9.54 -16.31
N ILE A 39 -7.81 9.07 -16.54
CA ILE A 39 -9.04 9.85 -16.53
C ILE A 39 -9.71 9.59 -15.18
N PHE A 40 -9.60 10.54 -14.26
CA PHE A 40 -10.23 10.39 -12.94
C PHE A 40 -11.74 10.54 -13.06
N ASP A 41 -12.44 9.42 -13.32
CA ASP A 41 -13.89 9.34 -13.41
C ASP A 41 -14.48 8.25 -12.50
N GLY A 42 -13.62 7.65 -11.68
CA GLY A 42 -13.99 6.65 -10.66
C GLY A 42 -14.03 5.23 -11.19
N LYS A 43 -13.57 4.96 -12.41
CA LYS A 43 -13.63 3.63 -13.02
C LYS A 43 -12.52 3.44 -14.05
N TRP A 44 -12.33 2.21 -14.50
CA TRP A 44 -11.44 1.87 -15.60
C TRP A 44 -12.08 2.24 -16.94
N THR A 45 -11.71 3.39 -17.50
CA THR A 45 -12.37 3.95 -18.70
C THR A 45 -11.79 3.44 -20.01
N HIS A 46 -10.49 3.20 -20.12
CA HIS A 46 -9.90 2.70 -21.35
C HIS A 46 -8.87 1.58 -21.13
N GLN A 47 -8.67 0.77 -22.15
CA GLN A 47 -7.96 -0.51 -22.08
C GLN A 47 -6.57 -0.48 -21.44
N THR A 48 -5.84 0.64 -21.50
CA THR A 48 -4.45 0.73 -21.05
C THR A 48 -4.27 1.56 -19.77
N GLU A 49 -5.32 2.20 -19.28
CA GLU A 49 -5.30 3.24 -18.27
C GLU A 49 -4.47 2.87 -17.02
N TRP A 50 -4.84 1.81 -16.34
CA TRP A 50 -4.14 1.34 -15.14
C TRP A 50 -3.17 0.19 -15.40
N LYS A 51 -2.94 -0.17 -16.68
CA LYS A 51 -2.24 -1.40 -17.04
C LYS A 51 -0.79 -1.46 -16.55
N ARG A 52 -0.14 -0.32 -16.41
CA ARG A 52 1.27 -0.22 -16.02
C ARG A 52 1.48 0.02 -14.53
N SER A 53 0.43 0.12 -13.74
CA SER A 53 0.51 0.14 -12.28
C SER A 53 0.74 -1.27 -11.72
N SER A 54 1.13 -1.36 -10.45
CA SER A 54 1.15 -2.65 -9.75
C SER A 54 -0.26 -3.26 -9.70
N LEU A 55 -0.36 -4.54 -9.48
CA LEU A 55 -1.62 -5.25 -9.28
C LEU A 55 -1.48 -6.18 -8.09
N ASN A 56 -2.37 -5.98 -7.12
CA ASN A 56 -2.54 -6.88 -5.98
C ASN A 56 -4.00 -7.32 -5.95
N THR A 57 -4.23 -8.62 -6.05
CA THR A 57 -5.56 -9.21 -5.95
C THR A 57 -5.79 -9.64 -4.51
N LEU A 58 -6.74 -8.99 -3.85
CA LEU A 58 -7.14 -9.30 -2.49
C LEU A 58 -8.34 -10.24 -2.55
N SER A 59 -8.20 -11.43 -1.99
CA SER A 59 -9.25 -12.47 -1.96
C SER A 59 -9.60 -12.79 -0.53
N TYR A 60 -10.89 -12.85 -0.23
CA TYR A 60 -11.42 -13.08 1.11
C TYR A 60 -12.15 -14.43 1.18
N ASP A 61 -12.24 -15.01 2.36
CA ASP A 61 -12.78 -16.37 2.58
C ASP A 61 -14.20 -16.56 2.06
N ASN A 62 -15.00 -15.50 2.01
CA ASN A 62 -16.37 -15.53 1.46
C ASN A 62 -16.43 -15.45 -0.07
N GLY A 63 -15.29 -15.43 -0.75
CA GLY A 63 -15.17 -15.30 -2.20
C GLY A 63 -15.20 -13.87 -2.73
N THR A 64 -15.26 -12.86 -1.85
CA THR A 64 -15.10 -11.46 -2.26
C THR A 64 -13.71 -11.21 -2.81
N MET A 65 -13.63 -10.42 -3.88
CA MET A 65 -12.40 -10.07 -4.56
C MET A 65 -12.32 -8.56 -4.80
N ILE A 66 -11.18 -7.98 -4.44
CA ILE A 66 -10.84 -6.59 -4.69
C ILE A 66 -9.53 -6.54 -5.47
N GLN A 67 -9.47 -5.73 -6.52
CA GLN A 67 -8.24 -5.44 -7.24
C GLN A 67 -7.69 -4.10 -6.76
N LEU A 68 -6.50 -4.12 -6.20
CA LEU A 68 -5.78 -2.92 -5.80
C LEU A 68 -4.65 -2.64 -6.77
N ARG A 69 -4.61 -1.44 -7.32
CA ARG A 69 -3.53 -0.96 -8.16
C ARG A 69 -2.90 0.30 -7.60
N THR A 70 -1.59 0.33 -7.58
CA THR A 70 -0.83 1.48 -7.07
C THR A 70 0.32 1.85 -7.99
N ALA A 71 0.61 3.13 -8.10
CA ALA A 71 1.75 3.63 -8.86
C ALA A 71 2.24 4.97 -8.30
N HIS A 72 3.57 5.18 -8.37
CA HIS A 72 4.13 6.53 -8.30
C HIS A 72 4.19 7.11 -9.73
N GLN A 73 3.65 8.30 -9.92
CA GLN A 73 3.85 9.05 -11.16
C GLN A 73 3.96 10.53 -10.85
N ASP A 74 4.99 11.17 -11.40
CA ASP A 74 5.31 12.57 -11.12
C ASP A 74 5.39 12.84 -9.60
N ASN A 75 4.63 13.79 -9.11
CA ASN A 75 4.56 14.15 -7.69
C ASN A 75 3.32 13.57 -7.00
N PHE A 76 2.84 12.40 -7.44
CA PHE A 76 1.63 11.80 -6.92
C PHE A 76 1.78 10.29 -6.72
N ILE A 77 1.03 9.78 -5.75
CA ILE A 77 0.67 8.37 -5.63
C ILE A 77 -0.71 8.21 -6.24
N TYR A 78 -0.82 7.26 -7.16
CA TYR A 78 -2.08 6.85 -7.77
C TYR A 78 -2.54 5.55 -7.15
N VAL A 79 -3.81 5.48 -6.77
CA VAL A 79 -4.43 4.27 -6.23
C VAL A 79 -5.74 4.05 -6.96
N PHE A 80 -5.95 2.84 -7.44
CA PHE A 80 -7.21 2.35 -7.97
C PHE A 80 -7.67 1.15 -7.17
N VAL A 81 -8.90 1.21 -6.70
CA VAL A 81 -9.54 0.15 -5.92
C VAL A 81 -10.79 -0.28 -6.66
N ASP A 82 -10.80 -1.52 -7.10
CA ASP A 82 -11.88 -2.11 -7.87
C ASP A 82 -12.49 -3.24 -7.06
N ALA A 83 -13.67 -2.98 -6.47
CA ALA A 83 -14.38 -3.92 -5.63
C ALA A 83 -15.24 -4.87 -6.49
N VAL A 84 -14.60 -5.70 -7.31
CA VAL A 84 -15.20 -6.54 -8.36
C VAL A 84 -16.38 -7.37 -7.90
N SER A 85 -16.42 -7.74 -6.62
CA SER A 85 -17.51 -8.55 -6.05
C SER A 85 -18.66 -7.73 -5.47
N ASP A 86 -18.48 -6.42 -5.30
CA ASP A 86 -19.53 -5.53 -4.79
C ASP A 86 -20.39 -5.02 -5.96
N ILE A 87 -21.40 -5.83 -6.30
CA ILE A 87 -22.34 -5.56 -7.38
C ILE A 87 -23.62 -4.82 -6.92
N HIS A 88 -23.73 -4.53 -5.62
CA HIS A 88 -24.77 -3.69 -5.06
C HIS A 88 -24.20 -2.27 -4.89
N LEU A 89 -24.80 -1.33 -5.58
CA LEU A 89 -24.30 0.04 -5.64
C LEU A 89 -25.03 0.90 -4.60
N ASP A 90 -24.59 0.80 -3.34
CA ASP A 90 -25.21 1.50 -2.20
C ASP A 90 -24.66 2.93 -2.10
N LYS A 91 -25.20 3.82 -2.95
CA LYS A 91 -24.81 5.23 -3.08
C LYS A 91 -24.86 5.98 -1.76
N GLY A 92 -23.80 6.70 -1.45
CA GLY A 92 -23.64 7.42 -0.18
C GLY A 92 -23.30 6.53 1.01
N ILE A 93 -23.13 5.21 0.80
CA ILE A 93 -22.85 4.23 1.85
C ILE A 93 -21.55 3.48 1.55
N ASP A 94 -21.44 2.85 0.36
CA ASP A 94 -20.22 2.19 -0.07
C ASP A 94 -19.07 3.17 -0.08
N ARG A 95 -17.94 2.80 0.53
CA ARG A 95 -16.80 3.69 0.67
C ARG A 95 -15.48 2.94 0.70
N THR A 96 -14.44 3.64 0.30
CA THR A 96 -13.07 3.18 0.42
C THR A 96 -12.24 4.17 1.23
N VAL A 97 -11.42 3.62 2.11
CA VAL A 97 -10.43 4.34 2.91
C VAL A 97 -9.04 3.82 2.53
N VAL A 98 -8.14 4.73 2.17
CA VAL A 98 -6.73 4.43 1.89
C VAL A 98 -5.89 5.24 2.86
N CYS A 99 -5.10 4.58 3.70
CA CYS A 99 -4.28 5.26 4.70
C CYS A 99 -2.79 5.03 4.50
N PHE A 100 -2.01 6.03 4.89
CA PHE A 100 -0.55 6.03 4.86
C PHE A 100 0.00 6.47 6.22
N ASP A 101 0.83 5.65 6.83
CA ASP A 101 1.80 6.02 7.82
C ASP A 101 3.09 6.35 7.06
N THR A 102 3.39 7.65 6.95
CA THR A 102 4.35 8.15 5.97
C THR A 102 5.81 7.92 6.37
N ASN A 103 6.08 7.71 7.64
CA ASN A 103 7.40 7.37 8.17
C ASN A 103 7.52 5.90 8.57
N ASN A 104 6.43 5.15 8.48
CA ASN A 104 6.33 3.72 8.83
C ASN A 104 6.85 3.43 10.25
N ASP A 105 6.53 4.32 11.21
CA ASP A 105 6.98 4.15 12.59
C ASP A 105 6.08 3.22 13.41
N LYS A 106 4.92 2.86 12.84
CA LYS A 106 3.96 1.91 13.43
C LYS A 106 3.57 2.29 14.86
N SER A 107 3.33 3.58 15.06
CA SER A 107 2.87 4.09 16.34
C SER A 107 1.56 3.42 16.76
N LEU A 108 1.32 3.29 18.08
CA LEU A 108 0.08 2.66 18.57
C LEU A 108 -1.15 3.54 18.30
N LEU A 109 -0.96 4.84 18.33
CA LEU A 109 -2.00 5.82 18.05
C LEU A 109 -1.61 6.62 16.81
N PRO A 110 -2.57 6.97 15.95
CA PRO A 110 -2.28 7.81 14.79
C PRO A 110 -1.61 9.12 15.20
N ASP A 111 -0.60 9.51 14.46
CA ASP A 111 0.11 10.77 14.68
C ASP A 111 0.02 11.71 13.47
N SER A 112 0.69 12.85 13.52
CA SER A 112 0.53 13.91 12.52
C SER A 112 1.07 13.57 11.13
N ASN A 113 1.78 12.47 10.99
CA ASN A 113 2.29 11.96 9.72
C ASN A 113 1.42 10.81 9.14
N ASP A 114 0.34 10.45 9.82
CA ASP A 114 -0.63 9.47 9.37
C ASP A 114 -1.80 10.15 8.66
N TYR A 115 -2.10 9.72 7.46
CA TYR A 115 -3.17 10.28 6.65
C TYR A 115 -4.09 9.21 6.11
N CYS A 116 -5.41 9.47 6.15
CA CYS A 116 -6.41 8.63 5.50
C CYS A 116 -7.21 9.43 4.48
N PHE A 117 -7.37 8.86 3.32
CA PHE A 117 -8.11 9.42 2.18
C PHE A 117 -9.39 8.62 2.01
N VAL A 118 -10.53 9.29 2.03
CA VAL A 118 -11.85 8.65 2.04
C VAL A 118 -12.64 9.07 0.82
N VAL A 119 -13.19 8.09 0.13
CA VAL A 119 -14.11 8.29 -1.00
C VAL A 119 -15.34 7.42 -0.80
N THR A 120 -16.52 8.03 -0.90
CA THR A 120 -17.82 7.36 -0.82
C THR A 120 -18.47 7.33 -2.20
N LEU A 121 -19.14 6.24 -2.53
CA LEU A 121 -19.78 6.06 -3.82
C LEU A 121 -20.83 7.15 -4.07
N ASP A 122 -20.70 7.83 -5.21
CA ASP A 122 -21.61 8.89 -5.67
C ASP A 122 -21.65 10.16 -4.78
N GLU A 123 -20.77 10.27 -3.77
CA GLU A 123 -20.54 11.54 -3.07
C GLU A 123 -19.52 12.39 -3.83
N ARG A 124 -19.80 13.71 -3.87
CA ARG A 124 -19.02 14.64 -4.69
C ARG A 124 -17.72 15.08 -4.05
N GLU A 125 -17.60 15.00 -2.74
CA GLU A 125 -16.47 15.54 -2.00
C GLU A 125 -15.75 14.45 -1.21
N PRO A 126 -14.63 13.93 -1.73
CA PRO A 126 -13.73 13.12 -0.93
C PRO A 126 -13.15 13.96 0.21
N PHE A 127 -12.66 13.32 1.25
CA PHE A 127 -12.03 14.05 2.35
C PHE A 127 -10.79 13.35 2.86
N VAL A 128 -9.95 14.14 3.53
CA VAL A 128 -8.69 13.69 4.11
C VAL A 128 -8.74 13.85 5.62
N LEU A 129 -8.27 12.80 6.30
CA LEU A 129 -8.05 12.78 7.74
C LEU A 129 -6.55 12.81 8.02
N GLN A 130 -6.16 13.51 9.06
CA GLN A 130 -4.82 13.50 9.61
C GLN A 130 -4.85 13.02 11.05
N GLY A 131 -3.93 12.14 11.41
CA GLY A 131 -3.76 11.65 12.76
C GLY A 131 -3.24 12.70 13.73
N GLY A 132 -3.07 12.30 15.00
CA GLY A 132 -2.56 13.15 16.08
C GLY A 132 -3.62 14.08 16.71
N SER A 133 -4.90 13.88 16.43
CA SER A 133 -5.97 14.62 17.10
C SER A 133 -6.17 14.11 18.52
N LEU A 134 -6.35 15.05 19.45
CA LEU A 134 -6.78 14.76 20.82
C LEU A 134 -8.28 15.03 21.00
N GLU A 135 -8.98 15.46 19.97
CA GLU A 135 -10.39 15.87 20.01
C GLU A 135 -11.35 14.75 19.62
N SER A 136 -10.83 13.67 19.03
CA SER A 136 -11.60 12.50 18.61
C SER A 136 -11.04 11.21 19.22
N ASP A 137 -11.91 10.25 19.50
CA ASP A 137 -11.54 8.97 20.11
C ASP A 137 -10.66 8.11 19.16
N ASP A 138 -10.80 8.29 17.84
CA ASP A 138 -10.00 7.64 16.82
C ASP A 138 -8.69 8.37 16.50
N HIS A 139 -8.43 9.47 17.19
CA HIS A 139 -7.24 10.33 17.03
C HIS A 139 -7.04 10.92 15.63
N PHE A 140 -8.05 10.88 14.77
CA PHE A 140 -8.05 11.53 13.47
C PHE A 140 -8.87 12.82 13.47
N LYS A 141 -8.48 13.77 12.63
CA LYS A 141 -9.24 14.99 12.35
C LYS A 141 -9.35 15.21 10.85
N LYS A 142 -10.50 15.66 10.40
CA LYS A 142 -10.67 16.10 9.02
C LYS A 142 -9.85 17.36 8.77
N ILE A 143 -9.06 17.35 7.69
CA ILE A 143 -8.30 18.52 7.23
C ILE A 143 -8.84 19.01 5.89
N ALA A 144 -8.42 20.20 5.46
CA ALA A 144 -8.67 20.66 4.10
C ALA A 144 -8.01 19.74 3.10
N ASN A 145 -8.70 19.42 2.02
CA ASN A 145 -8.12 18.61 0.97
C ASN A 145 -6.87 19.29 0.40
N PRO A 146 -5.73 18.60 0.31
CA PRO A 146 -4.50 19.17 -0.19
C PRO A 146 -4.61 19.47 -1.69
N ASP A 147 -3.87 20.47 -2.14
CA ASP A 147 -3.81 20.82 -3.55
C ASP A 147 -3.37 19.63 -4.41
N GLY A 148 -4.14 19.35 -5.44
CA GLY A 148 -3.88 18.24 -6.35
C GLY A 148 -4.42 16.88 -5.89
N PHE A 149 -4.99 16.76 -4.71
CA PHE A 149 -5.72 15.55 -4.32
C PHE A 149 -6.96 15.38 -5.20
N ILE A 150 -7.16 14.16 -5.69
CA ILE A 150 -8.40 13.72 -6.32
C ILE A 150 -8.80 12.41 -5.65
N GLY A 151 -10.06 12.34 -5.24
CA GLY A 151 -10.70 11.10 -4.84
C GLY A 151 -12.06 11.04 -5.56
N ILE A 152 -12.33 9.99 -6.29
CA ILE A 152 -13.56 9.86 -7.07
C ILE A 152 -13.98 8.40 -7.11
N SER A 153 -15.28 8.17 -7.19
CA SER A 153 -15.88 6.84 -7.28
C SER A 153 -16.92 6.79 -8.40
N SER A 154 -17.13 5.61 -8.90
CA SER A 154 -18.19 5.35 -9.88
C SER A 154 -18.61 3.88 -9.84
N ALA A 155 -19.71 3.56 -10.51
CA ALA A 155 -19.97 2.21 -10.95
C ALA A 155 -19.09 1.89 -12.17
N SER A 156 -18.47 0.72 -12.19
CA SER A 156 -17.77 0.20 -13.36
C SER A 156 -18.73 -0.03 -14.53
N ASP A 157 -18.21 -0.20 -15.72
CA ASP A 157 -19.00 -0.45 -16.92
C ASP A 157 -18.41 -1.62 -17.75
N GLU A 158 -18.92 -1.80 -18.95
CA GLU A 158 -18.51 -2.87 -19.88
C GLU A 158 -17.03 -2.78 -20.33
N ASN A 159 -16.37 -1.64 -20.13
CA ASN A 159 -14.95 -1.46 -20.42
C ASN A 159 -14.06 -1.97 -19.29
N ASP A 160 -14.64 -2.22 -18.12
CA ASP A 160 -13.88 -2.75 -16.99
C ASP A 160 -13.15 -4.04 -17.37
N ARG A 161 -11.93 -4.13 -16.82
CA ARG A 161 -11.00 -5.21 -17.16
C ARG A 161 -11.34 -6.53 -16.48
N TYR A 162 -11.91 -6.48 -15.28
CA TYR A 162 -12.08 -7.65 -14.42
C TYR A 162 -13.50 -8.22 -14.45
N SER A 163 -14.51 -7.36 -14.61
CA SER A 163 -15.91 -7.80 -14.67
C SER A 163 -16.72 -6.91 -15.62
N LYS A 164 -17.69 -7.53 -16.31
CA LYS A 164 -18.67 -6.81 -17.12
C LYS A 164 -19.95 -6.48 -16.36
N ILE A 165 -20.06 -6.99 -15.13
CA ILE A 165 -21.13 -6.66 -14.21
C ILE A 165 -20.74 -5.38 -13.50
N PRO A 166 -21.60 -4.32 -13.53
CA PRO A 166 -21.30 -3.09 -12.79
C PRO A 166 -21.06 -3.37 -11.32
N HIS A 167 -20.00 -2.79 -10.78
CA HIS A 167 -19.56 -2.90 -9.39
C HIS A 167 -18.89 -1.59 -8.96
N THR A 168 -18.62 -1.43 -7.67
CA THR A 168 -18.03 -0.19 -7.15
C THR A 168 -16.55 -0.10 -7.48
N SER A 169 -16.09 1.09 -7.88
CA SER A 169 -14.68 1.37 -8.07
C SER A 169 -14.30 2.80 -7.64
N TYR A 170 -13.03 2.98 -7.27
CA TYR A 170 -12.53 4.19 -6.64
C TYR A 170 -11.15 4.54 -7.16
N GLU A 171 -10.92 5.82 -7.43
CA GLU A 171 -9.64 6.34 -7.90
C GLU A 171 -9.13 7.45 -7.00
N PHE A 172 -7.84 7.40 -6.72
CA PHE A 172 -7.15 8.38 -5.89
C PHE A 172 -5.92 8.90 -6.63
N ARG A 173 -5.71 10.21 -6.57
CA ARG A 173 -4.46 10.88 -6.85
C ARG A 173 -4.01 11.63 -5.60
N ILE A 174 -2.98 11.14 -4.93
CA ILE A 174 -2.52 11.61 -3.63
C ILE A 174 -1.19 12.34 -3.82
N PRO A 175 -1.10 13.63 -3.43
CA PRO A 175 0.12 14.41 -3.66
C PRO A 175 1.24 13.98 -2.71
N THR A 176 2.44 13.75 -3.27
CA THR A 176 3.62 13.35 -2.49
C THR A 176 4.21 14.46 -1.62
N ASN A 177 3.81 15.70 -1.81
CA ASN A 177 4.16 16.78 -0.88
C ASN A 177 3.48 16.65 0.48
N LEU A 178 2.39 15.87 0.57
CA LEU A 178 1.71 15.55 1.83
C LEU A 178 2.29 14.28 2.46
N VAL A 179 2.32 13.19 1.70
CA VAL A 179 2.69 11.86 2.23
C VAL A 179 4.20 11.57 2.10
N GLY A 180 4.96 12.46 1.50
CA GLY A 180 6.37 12.22 1.19
C GLY A 180 6.57 11.23 0.04
N ARG A 181 7.82 11.01 -0.34
CA ARG A 181 8.22 9.92 -1.22
C ARG A 181 9.13 8.99 -0.43
N SER A 182 8.64 7.84 -0.05
CA SER A 182 9.32 6.88 0.80
C SER A 182 9.55 5.56 0.07
N ASP A 183 10.51 4.79 0.55
CA ASP A 183 10.77 3.41 0.13
C ASP A 183 9.70 2.47 0.65
N ILE A 184 9.22 2.76 1.87
CA ILE A 184 8.23 1.97 2.58
C ILE A 184 7.26 2.92 3.26
N TYR A 185 5.98 2.69 3.07
CA TYR A 185 4.91 3.33 3.84
C TYR A 185 4.22 2.27 4.70
N GLY A 186 3.80 2.62 5.90
CA GLY A 186 2.71 1.90 6.53
C GLY A 186 1.46 2.12 5.68
N PHE A 187 0.68 1.08 5.42
CA PHE A 187 -0.44 1.16 4.48
C PHE A 187 -1.64 0.35 4.96
N TYR A 188 -2.80 0.97 4.85
CA TYR A 188 -4.08 0.33 5.10
C TYR A 188 -5.06 0.64 3.97
N LEU A 189 -5.80 -0.38 3.56
CA LEU A 189 -6.96 -0.27 2.68
C LEU A 189 -8.17 -0.84 3.40
N GLY A 190 -9.27 -0.10 3.42
CA GLY A 190 -10.57 -0.58 3.84
C GLY A 190 -11.61 -0.29 2.76
N VAL A 191 -12.40 -1.28 2.40
CA VAL A 191 -13.55 -1.17 1.49
C VAL A 191 -14.79 -1.64 2.25
N TYR A 192 -15.70 -0.72 2.50
CA TYR A 192 -16.97 -1.00 3.15
C TYR A 192 -18.06 -1.23 2.10
N ASP A 193 -18.69 -2.38 2.16
CA ASP A 193 -19.85 -2.78 1.36
C ASP A 193 -21.12 -2.61 2.22
N GLY A 194 -21.91 -1.63 1.90
CA GLY A 194 -23.13 -1.29 2.63
C GLY A 194 -24.21 -2.36 2.56
N HIS A 195 -24.25 -3.15 1.47
CA HIS A 195 -25.21 -4.22 1.31
C HIS A 195 -24.96 -5.38 2.28
N SER A 196 -23.71 -5.78 2.42
CA SER A 196 -23.33 -6.88 3.32
C SER A 196 -23.02 -6.43 4.73
N ASP A 197 -22.93 -5.11 4.97
CA ASP A 197 -22.49 -4.49 6.23
C ASP A 197 -21.12 -5.04 6.67
N LYS A 198 -20.18 -5.08 5.71
CA LYS A 198 -18.83 -5.63 5.93
C LYS A 198 -17.74 -4.73 5.42
N ILE A 199 -16.60 -4.82 6.12
CA ILE A 199 -15.36 -4.21 5.70
C ILE A 199 -14.42 -5.30 5.19
N TYR A 200 -13.92 -5.07 4.01
CA TYR A 200 -12.86 -5.86 3.40
C TYR A 200 -11.57 -5.05 3.45
N SER A 201 -10.64 -5.46 4.31
CA SER A 201 -9.41 -4.70 4.57
C SER A 201 -8.15 -5.40 4.08
N TRP A 202 -7.11 -4.63 3.86
CA TRP A 202 -5.75 -5.08 3.78
C TRP A 202 -4.87 -4.22 4.71
N PRO A 203 -4.14 -4.83 5.67
CA PRO A 203 -4.13 -6.26 6.01
C PRO A 203 -5.53 -6.81 6.36
N GLN A 204 -5.71 -8.12 6.15
CA GLN A 204 -6.99 -8.77 6.43
C GLN A 204 -7.22 -8.96 7.92
N ASP A 205 -8.49 -9.15 8.30
CA ASP A 205 -8.95 -9.52 9.65
C ASP A 205 -8.59 -8.51 10.74
N LEU A 206 -8.38 -7.25 10.37
CA LEU A 206 -8.18 -6.18 11.33
C LEU A 206 -9.53 -5.72 11.90
N ILE A 207 -9.61 -5.65 13.23
CA ILE A 207 -10.77 -5.16 13.95
C ILE A 207 -10.55 -3.69 14.25
N SER A 208 -11.58 -2.87 14.02
CA SER A 208 -11.58 -1.45 14.35
C SER A 208 -12.88 -1.08 15.05
N ASP A 209 -12.76 -0.25 16.07
CA ASP A 209 -13.90 0.36 16.77
C ASP A 209 -14.14 1.83 16.30
N SER A 210 -13.41 2.28 15.28
CA SER A 210 -13.52 3.64 14.76
C SER A 210 -14.71 3.81 13.81
N ILE A 211 -15.22 5.04 13.69
CA ILE A 211 -16.35 5.37 12.79
C ILE A 211 -16.06 5.06 11.32
N LEU A 212 -14.77 5.08 10.94
CA LEU A 212 -14.33 4.79 9.57
C LEU A 212 -13.68 3.41 9.46
N ASP A 213 -13.75 2.63 10.53
CA ASP A 213 -13.21 1.28 10.59
C ASP A 213 -11.69 1.22 10.29
N VAL A 214 -10.99 2.29 10.61
CA VAL A 214 -9.53 2.37 10.49
C VAL A 214 -8.91 1.80 11.75
N PRO A 215 -8.16 0.70 11.67
CA PRO A 215 -7.50 0.09 12.81
C PRO A 215 -6.28 0.89 13.28
N ALA A 216 -5.72 0.52 14.44
CA ALA A 216 -4.50 1.14 14.96
C ALA A 216 -3.33 1.04 13.97
N THR A 217 -2.56 2.11 13.81
CA THR A 217 -1.50 2.25 12.79
C THR A 217 -0.42 1.20 12.89
N ASN A 218 -0.12 0.69 14.09
CA ASN A 218 0.84 -0.39 14.29
C ASN A 218 0.40 -1.74 13.67
N THR A 219 -0.85 -1.87 13.25
CA THR A 219 -1.38 -3.07 12.58
C THR A 219 -1.39 -2.95 11.05
N TRP A 220 -1.07 -1.77 10.51
CA TRP A 220 -1.05 -1.57 9.07
C TRP A 220 0.07 -2.37 8.42
N GLY A 221 -0.16 -2.82 7.19
CA GLY A 221 0.83 -3.50 6.37
C GLY A 221 1.85 -2.54 5.78
N GLU A 222 2.64 -3.02 4.83
CA GLU A 222 3.66 -2.22 4.18
C GLU A 222 3.41 -2.10 2.68
N LEU A 223 3.46 -0.89 2.17
CA LEU A 223 3.51 -0.57 0.75
C LEU A 223 4.94 -0.22 0.38
N VAL A 224 5.60 -1.11 -0.38
CA VAL A 224 7.03 -1.01 -0.68
C VAL A 224 7.24 -0.44 -2.07
N SER A 225 8.04 0.61 -2.14
CA SER A 225 8.45 1.25 -3.39
C SER A 225 9.81 0.73 -3.82
N PRO A 226 9.91 -0.07 -4.90
CA PRO A 226 11.19 -0.59 -5.37
C PRO A 226 12.13 0.50 -5.90
N ASP A 227 11.64 1.70 -6.13
CA ASP A 227 12.37 2.83 -6.71
C ASP A 227 13.60 3.21 -5.92
N LYS A 228 13.45 3.16 -4.59
CA LYS A 228 14.52 3.56 -3.68
C LYS A 228 15.19 2.37 -2.99
N SER A 229 14.51 1.22 -2.96
CA SER A 229 15.03 0.00 -2.33
C SER A 229 16.13 -0.69 -3.13
N LEU A 230 16.23 -0.41 -4.43
CA LEU A 230 17.42 -0.78 -5.20
C LEU A 230 18.51 0.24 -4.83
N PRO A 231 19.59 -0.17 -4.14
CA PRO A 231 20.70 0.74 -3.96
C PRO A 231 21.10 1.19 -5.36
N GLU A 232 20.95 2.48 -5.64
CA GLU A 232 21.64 3.10 -6.76
C GLU A 232 23.11 2.88 -6.50
N PHE A 233 23.63 1.75 -6.96
CA PHE A 233 25.07 1.53 -7.00
C PHE A 233 25.61 2.54 -7.99
N GLU A 234 25.86 3.75 -7.54
CA GLU A 234 26.65 4.72 -8.32
C GLU A 234 28.04 4.16 -8.70
N TRP A 235 28.39 3.00 -8.12
CA TRP A 235 29.74 2.43 -8.20
C TRP A 235 29.87 1.02 -8.81
N PRO A 236 28.87 0.37 -9.47
CA PRO A 236 29.07 -0.98 -9.98
C PRO A 236 30.18 -0.99 -11.05
N MET A 237 30.25 0.04 -11.88
CA MET A 237 31.31 0.18 -12.89
C MET A 237 32.67 0.37 -12.25
N LEU A 238 32.79 1.13 -11.19
CA LEU A 238 34.05 1.33 -10.49
C LEU A 238 34.50 0.08 -9.74
N ALA A 239 33.58 -0.63 -9.08
CA ALA A 239 33.86 -1.90 -8.42
C ALA A 239 34.34 -2.95 -9.43
N ILE A 240 33.71 -3.04 -10.60
CA ILE A 240 34.13 -3.94 -11.68
C ILE A 240 35.50 -3.53 -12.22
N LEU A 241 35.77 -2.25 -12.44
CA LEU A 241 37.07 -1.75 -12.91
C LEU A 241 38.17 -2.02 -11.90
N VAL A 242 37.91 -1.83 -10.59
CA VAL A 242 38.87 -2.13 -9.52
C VAL A 242 39.13 -3.65 -9.47
N ALA A 243 38.09 -4.48 -9.49
CA ALA A 243 38.24 -5.93 -9.48
C ALA A 243 39.03 -6.43 -10.73
N PHE A 244 38.73 -5.87 -11.89
CA PHE A 244 39.44 -6.20 -13.12
C PHE A 244 40.91 -5.76 -13.07
N SER A 245 41.19 -4.56 -12.60
CA SER A 245 42.53 -4.02 -12.43
C SER A 245 43.37 -4.86 -11.45
N LEU A 246 42.74 -5.25 -10.33
CA LEU A 246 43.38 -6.10 -9.32
C LEU A 246 43.67 -7.50 -9.88
N SER A 247 42.78 -8.07 -10.66
CA SER A 247 42.98 -9.39 -11.29
C SER A 247 44.11 -9.36 -12.29
N VAL A 248 44.23 -8.34 -13.12
CA VAL A 248 45.32 -8.14 -14.08
C VAL A 248 46.65 -7.90 -13.34
N TYR A 249 46.65 -7.14 -12.27
CA TYR A 249 47.82 -6.91 -11.45
C TYR A 249 48.33 -8.21 -10.79
N LEU A 250 47.46 -8.99 -10.18
CA LEU A 250 47.79 -10.26 -9.53
C LEU A 250 48.26 -11.33 -10.52
N THR A 251 47.71 -11.38 -11.74
CA THR A 251 48.19 -12.30 -12.78
C THR A 251 49.59 -11.95 -13.25
N LYS A 252 49.92 -10.65 -13.37
CA LYS A 252 51.25 -10.18 -13.80
C LYS A 252 52.35 -10.52 -12.81
N PHE A 253 52.02 -10.59 -11.50
CA PHE A 253 52.98 -10.97 -10.45
C PHE A 253 53.15 -12.49 -10.31
N ARG A 254 52.21 -13.29 -10.83
CA ARG A 254 52.30 -14.77 -10.77
C ARG A 254 53.14 -15.37 -11.88
N TYR A 255 53.49 -14.58 -12.89
CA TYR A 255 54.29 -14.98 -14.04
C TYR A 255 55.69 -14.30 -14.09
N ARG A 256 56.13 -13.70 -12.99
CA ARG A 256 57.50 -13.28 -12.74
C ARG A 256 58.07 -14.09 -11.56
#